data_92b3879e90ddad74c00ee2f99cc91ce4
#
_entry.id   92b3879e90ddad74c00ee2f99cc91ce4
#
_cell.length_a   1.000
_cell.length_b   1.000
_cell.length_c   1.000
_cell.angle_alpha   90.00
_cell.angle_beta   90.00
_cell.angle_gamma   90.00
#
_symmetry.space_group_name_H-M   'P 1'
#
loop_
_entity.id
_entity.type
_entity.pdbx_description
1 polymer ?
#
loop_
_entity_poly.entity_id
_entity_poly.type
_entity_poly.pdbx_seq_one_letter_code
_entity_poly.pdbx_strand_id
1 'polypeptide(L)'
;LKFTFDARDCSYIRWTGLISRIARAIEGKERRIILDVDSGYYYTGRCHIDTKKTNEELAEISIECTCDPYKLDVTSSNEPWKWDTFSFIDGVIRNTSDIDINSPTSWREIILDGYPYNDTLKIISNASMKVKYRNGTYDIYAGENIMYDVELYEGENKLYFQGKGKITIVHRGGML
;
A
#
# COMPACT_ATOMS: atom_id res chain seq x y z
N LEU A 1 -15.54 4.66 4.85
CA LEU A 1 -15.18 6.00 5.33
C LEU A 1 -16.18 7.02 4.80
N LYS A 2 -16.53 7.99 5.65
CA LYS A 2 -17.42 9.10 5.26
C LYS A 2 -16.81 10.42 5.72
N PHE A 3 -16.77 11.39 4.80
CA PHE A 3 -16.26 12.73 5.05
C PHE A 3 -17.37 13.73 4.69
N THR A 4 -17.59 14.71 5.57
CA THR A 4 -18.58 15.75 5.35
C THR A 4 -17.89 17.12 5.41
N PHE A 5 -18.14 17.93 4.41
CA PHE A 5 -17.55 19.26 4.26
C PHE A 5 -18.65 20.30 4.11
N ASP A 6 -18.54 21.40 4.85
CA ASP A 6 -19.39 22.56 4.68
C ASP A 6 -18.81 23.48 3.61
N ALA A 7 -19.62 23.88 2.65
CA ALA A 7 -19.29 24.92 1.69
C ALA A 7 -20.13 26.17 2.00
N ARG A 8 -19.46 27.30 2.24
CA ARG A 8 -20.05 28.58 2.57
C ARG A 8 -19.89 29.55 1.41
N ASP A 9 -20.73 30.59 1.38
CA ASP A 9 -20.71 31.71 0.40
C ASP A 9 -20.63 31.21 -1.06
N CYS A 10 -21.36 30.15 -1.37
CA CYS A 10 -21.31 29.50 -2.66
C CYS A 10 -22.61 29.80 -3.44
N SER A 11 -22.57 30.78 -4.35
CA SER A 11 -23.66 30.95 -5.29
C SER A 11 -23.96 29.66 -6.05
N TYR A 12 -25.19 29.51 -6.54
CA TYR A 12 -25.62 28.27 -7.22
C TYR A 12 -24.70 27.88 -8.41
N ILE A 13 -24.23 28.85 -9.16
CA ILE A 13 -23.33 28.66 -10.30
C ILE A 13 -21.97 28.17 -9.83
N ARG A 14 -21.41 28.75 -8.78
CA ARG A 14 -20.13 28.29 -8.20
C ARG A 14 -20.25 26.89 -7.60
N TRP A 15 -21.37 26.63 -6.95
CA TRP A 15 -21.68 25.33 -6.36
C TRP A 15 -21.69 24.22 -7.42
N THR A 16 -22.46 24.36 -8.50
CA THR A 16 -22.50 23.36 -9.58
C THR A 16 -21.14 23.13 -10.21
N GLY A 17 -20.36 24.19 -10.41
CA GLY A 17 -19.00 24.10 -10.92
C GLY A 17 -18.05 23.39 -9.95
N LEU A 18 -18.17 23.62 -8.64
CA LEU A 18 -17.39 22.93 -7.62
C LEU A 18 -17.69 21.42 -7.60
N ILE A 19 -18.99 21.08 -7.48
CA ILE A 19 -19.42 19.67 -7.47
C ILE A 19 -19.00 18.94 -8.74
N SER A 20 -19.15 19.55 -9.90
CA SER A 20 -18.72 18.92 -11.17
C SER A 20 -17.22 18.63 -11.20
N ARG A 21 -16.39 19.49 -10.62
CA ARG A 21 -14.93 19.26 -10.53
C ARG A 21 -14.60 18.13 -9.56
N ILE A 22 -15.22 18.13 -8.38
CA ILE A 22 -15.02 17.08 -7.38
C ILE A 22 -15.49 15.74 -7.94
N ALA A 23 -16.70 15.67 -8.51
CA ALA A 23 -17.26 14.47 -9.11
C ALA A 23 -16.34 13.91 -10.21
N ARG A 24 -15.84 14.76 -11.10
CA ARG A 24 -14.91 14.35 -12.15
C ARG A 24 -13.64 13.73 -11.57
N ALA A 25 -13.20 14.20 -10.43
CA ALA A 25 -11.98 13.72 -9.79
C ALA A 25 -12.18 12.36 -9.09
N ILE A 26 -13.32 12.15 -8.39
CA ILE A 26 -13.44 11.03 -7.44
C ILE A 26 -14.67 10.14 -7.67
N GLU A 27 -15.76 10.63 -8.28
CA GLU A 27 -17.02 9.88 -8.42
C GLU A 27 -16.81 8.53 -9.12
N GLY A 28 -17.19 7.45 -8.45
CA GLY A 28 -17.10 6.09 -8.95
C GLY A 28 -15.68 5.57 -9.17
N LYS A 29 -14.65 6.32 -8.81
CA LYS A 29 -13.25 5.96 -9.02
C LYS A 29 -12.65 5.39 -7.76
N GLU A 30 -11.76 4.42 -7.96
CA GLU A 30 -10.89 3.94 -6.90
C GLU A 30 -9.82 4.99 -6.58
N ARG A 31 -9.67 5.29 -5.29
CA ARG A 31 -8.74 6.29 -4.79
C ARG A 31 -7.99 5.79 -3.55
N ARG A 32 -6.77 6.29 -3.39
CA ARG A 32 -6.05 6.17 -2.13
C ARG A 32 -6.49 7.30 -1.22
N ILE A 33 -6.85 6.95 0.00
CA ILE A 33 -7.36 7.87 1.02
C ILE A 33 -6.37 7.84 2.16
N ILE A 34 -5.72 8.99 2.41
CA ILE A 34 -4.79 9.19 3.51
C ILE A 34 -5.49 10.09 4.52
N LEU A 35 -5.51 9.65 5.78
CA LEU A 35 -6.04 10.46 6.88
C LEU A 35 -4.88 11.24 7.51
N ASP A 36 -5.06 12.53 7.77
CA ASP A 36 -4.02 13.37 8.40
C ASP A 36 -3.62 12.85 9.78
N VAL A 37 -4.57 12.21 10.48
CA VAL A 37 -4.33 11.59 11.80
C VAL A 37 -3.56 10.27 11.73
N ASP A 38 -3.42 9.70 10.53
CA ASP A 38 -2.77 8.41 10.29
C ASP A 38 -2.01 8.43 8.94
N SER A 39 -1.18 9.44 8.77
CA SER A 39 -0.51 9.77 7.50
C SER A 39 0.49 8.72 7.00
N GLY A 40 0.85 7.74 7.83
CA GLY A 40 1.70 6.61 7.46
C GLY A 40 1.01 5.55 6.61
N TYR A 41 -0.32 5.60 6.53
CA TYR A 41 -1.14 4.60 5.87
C TYR A 41 -2.13 5.22 4.88
N TYR A 42 -2.60 4.40 3.95
CA TYR A 42 -3.72 4.75 3.09
C TYR A 42 -4.71 3.60 2.97
N TYR A 43 -5.98 3.96 2.80
CA TYR A 43 -7.03 3.03 2.41
C TYR A 43 -7.21 3.08 0.90
N THR A 44 -7.49 1.95 0.28
CA THR A 44 -7.96 1.90 -1.11
C THR A 44 -9.46 1.75 -1.11
N GLY A 45 -10.16 2.61 -1.84
CA GLY A 45 -11.60 2.56 -1.86
C GLY A 45 -12.22 3.29 -3.05
N ARG A 46 -13.46 2.91 -3.34
CA ARG A 46 -14.29 3.57 -4.35
C ARG A 46 -15.14 4.62 -3.70
N CYS A 47 -15.02 5.85 -4.18
CA CYS A 47 -15.68 7.01 -3.60
C CYS A 47 -16.95 7.37 -4.36
N HIS A 48 -17.93 7.82 -3.62
CA HIS A 48 -19.21 8.35 -4.10
C HIS A 48 -19.48 9.69 -3.42
N ILE A 49 -20.09 10.62 -4.16
CA ILE A 49 -20.42 11.96 -3.67
C ILE A 49 -21.92 12.08 -3.47
N ASP A 50 -22.29 12.50 -2.28
CA ASP A 50 -23.63 12.99 -1.98
C ASP A 50 -23.57 14.49 -1.64
N THR A 51 -24.53 15.26 -2.12
CA THR A 51 -24.52 16.71 -1.98
C THR A 51 -25.87 17.24 -1.58
N LYS A 52 -25.87 18.16 -0.63
CA LYS A 52 -27.06 18.85 -0.19
C LYS A 52 -26.82 20.36 -0.19
N LYS A 53 -27.63 21.07 -0.93
CA LYS A 53 -27.65 22.52 -0.88
C LYS A 53 -28.95 23.01 -0.17
N THR A 54 -28.77 23.66 0.96
CA THR A 54 -29.89 24.09 1.81
C THR A 54 -30.41 25.47 1.41
N ASN A 55 -29.49 26.40 1.13
CA ASN A 55 -29.82 27.78 0.68
C ASN A 55 -28.63 28.36 -0.11
N GLU A 56 -28.64 29.65 -0.45
CA GLU A 56 -27.57 30.29 -1.21
C GLU A 56 -26.22 30.33 -0.45
N GLU A 57 -26.26 30.30 0.88
CA GLU A 57 -25.08 30.46 1.72
C GLU A 57 -24.53 29.17 2.24
N LEU A 58 -25.37 28.12 2.39
CA LEU A 58 -25.03 26.88 3.03
C LEU A 58 -25.22 25.68 2.10
N ALA A 59 -24.16 24.90 1.98
CA ALA A 59 -24.18 23.66 1.25
C ALA A 59 -23.29 22.64 1.93
N GLU A 60 -23.61 21.36 1.79
CA GLU A 60 -22.87 20.24 2.34
C GLU A 60 -22.42 19.30 1.22
N ILE A 61 -21.20 18.84 1.30
CA ILE A 61 -20.63 17.80 0.43
C ILE A 61 -20.27 16.63 1.31
N SER A 62 -20.89 15.49 1.06
CA SER A 62 -20.56 14.24 1.71
C SER A 62 -19.85 13.32 0.71
N ILE A 63 -18.71 12.79 1.09
CA ILE A 63 -17.94 11.84 0.28
C ILE A 63 -17.94 10.51 1.06
N GLU A 64 -18.56 9.51 0.48
CA GLU A 64 -18.58 8.14 1.02
C GLU A 64 -17.62 7.29 0.21
N CYS A 65 -16.70 6.60 0.92
CA CYS A 65 -15.73 5.71 0.30
C CYS A 65 -15.90 4.31 0.86
N THR A 66 -16.27 3.38 -0.01
CA THR A 66 -16.25 1.95 0.30
C THR A 66 -14.83 1.48 0.13
N CYS A 67 -14.16 1.21 1.25
CA CYS A 67 -12.75 0.85 1.31
C CYS A 67 -12.57 -0.63 1.60
N ASP A 68 -11.40 -1.14 1.22
CA ASP A 68 -10.90 -2.41 1.69
C ASP A 68 -10.79 -2.38 3.23
N PRO A 69 -10.93 -3.53 3.91
CA PRO A 69 -10.96 -3.57 5.38
C PRO A 69 -9.60 -3.30 6.04
N TYR A 70 -8.54 -3.18 5.28
CA TYR A 70 -7.17 -2.92 5.74
C TYR A 70 -6.60 -1.66 5.11
N LYS A 71 -5.67 -1.05 5.84
CA LYS A 71 -4.86 0.07 5.38
C LYS A 71 -3.46 -0.40 5.02
N LEU A 72 -2.87 0.21 4.00
CA LEU A 72 -1.55 -0.13 3.47
C LEU A 72 -0.53 0.96 3.80
N ASP A 73 0.72 0.59 4.02
CA ASP A 73 1.81 1.53 4.24
C ASP A 73 1.94 2.49 3.03
N VAL A 74 2.05 3.78 3.27
CA VAL A 74 2.32 4.78 2.24
C VAL A 74 3.68 4.51 1.59
N THR A 75 4.68 4.15 2.39
CA THR A 75 6.03 3.82 1.93
C THR A 75 6.15 2.32 1.68
N SER A 76 6.59 1.92 0.50
CA SER A 76 6.89 0.53 0.20
C SER A 76 8.22 0.09 0.81
N SER A 77 8.40 -1.20 1.06
CA SER A 77 9.63 -1.77 1.63
C SER A 77 10.91 -1.53 0.81
N ASN A 78 10.77 -1.19 -0.46
CA ASN A 78 11.86 -0.86 -1.37
C ASN A 78 12.08 0.66 -1.55
N GLU A 79 11.31 1.51 -0.88
CA GLU A 79 11.47 2.95 -0.90
C GLU A 79 12.30 3.42 0.30
N PRO A 80 13.04 4.55 0.18
CA PRO A 80 13.72 5.14 1.31
C PRO A 80 12.73 5.48 2.42
N TRP A 81 13.08 5.09 3.64
CA TRP A 81 12.27 5.39 4.81
C TRP A 81 12.16 6.90 5.04
N LYS A 82 10.96 7.37 5.37
CA LYS A 82 10.65 8.77 5.61
C LYS A 82 10.21 9.00 7.05
N TRP A 83 10.82 9.94 7.72
CA TRP A 83 10.47 10.33 9.10
C TRP A 83 9.07 10.95 9.20
N ASP A 84 8.66 11.72 8.20
CA ASP A 84 7.43 12.54 8.25
C ASP A 84 6.15 11.70 8.29
N THR A 85 6.20 10.45 7.82
CA THR A 85 5.04 9.55 7.76
C THR A 85 5.14 8.39 8.75
N PHE A 86 6.19 8.35 9.58
CA PHE A 86 6.43 7.24 10.48
C PHE A 86 5.74 7.44 11.83
N SER A 87 4.90 6.48 12.24
CA SER A 87 4.37 6.41 13.60
C SER A 87 5.39 5.77 14.52
N PHE A 88 5.80 6.48 15.57
CA PHE A 88 6.70 5.93 16.58
C PHE A 88 6.00 5.02 17.60
N ILE A 89 4.67 4.94 17.54
CA ILE A 89 3.87 4.10 18.44
C ILE A 89 3.63 2.75 17.79
N ASP A 90 3.17 2.74 16.53
CA ASP A 90 2.70 1.56 15.82
C ASP A 90 3.49 1.27 14.54
N GLY A 91 4.43 2.15 14.18
CA GLY A 91 5.17 2.05 12.92
C GLY A 91 6.20 0.93 12.96
N VAL A 92 6.21 0.10 11.93
CA VAL A 92 7.20 -0.95 11.71
C VAL A 92 8.08 -0.56 10.53
N ILE A 93 9.39 -0.52 10.75
CA ILE A 93 10.35 -0.29 9.66
C ILE A 93 10.54 -1.58 8.90
N ARG A 94 10.02 -1.61 7.67
CA ARG A 94 10.15 -2.74 6.74
C ARG A 94 11.11 -2.33 5.63
N ASN A 95 12.40 -2.60 5.82
CA ASN A 95 13.39 -2.38 4.76
C ASN A 95 13.91 -3.72 4.25
N THR A 96 13.50 -4.06 3.04
CA THR A 96 13.91 -5.28 2.33
C THR A 96 14.67 -4.96 1.03
N SER A 97 15.31 -3.78 0.98
CA SER A 97 16.12 -3.33 -0.15
C SER A 97 17.57 -3.74 0.01
N ASP A 98 18.22 -4.02 -1.10
CA ASP A 98 19.67 -4.25 -1.19
C ASP A 98 20.24 -5.28 -0.18
N ILE A 99 19.49 -6.31 0.10
CA ILE A 99 19.91 -7.37 1.03
C ILE A 99 21.00 -8.20 0.37
N ASP A 100 22.19 -8.21 0.97
CA ASP A 100 23.30 -9.04 0.49
C ASP A 100 23.04 -10.52 0.80
N ILE A 101 22.97 -11.35 -0.21
CA ILE A 101 22.96 -12.81 -0.10
C ILE A 101 24.37 -13.32 -0.39
N ASN A 102 25.01 -13.94 0.60
CA ASN A 102 26.30 -14.57 0.43
C ASN A 102 26.24 -16.00 1.05
N SER A 103 25.40 -16.81 0.47
CA SER A 103 25.12 -18.18 0.96
C SER A 103 25.09 -19.16 -0.22
N PRO A 104 26.25 -19.44 -0.87
CA PRO A 104 26.28 -20.26 -2.08
C PRO A 104 25.93 -21.73 -1.81
N THR A 105 26.18 -22.23 -0.61
CA THR A 105 25.94 -23.62 -0.22
C THR A 105 24.98 -23.82 0.93
N SER A 106 24.58 -22.72 1.59
CA SER A 106 23.65 -22.72 2.71
C SER A 106 22.42 -21.87 2.36
N TRP A 107 21.43 -21.90 3.22
CA TRP A 107 20.22 -21.08 3.08
C TRP A 107 20.29 -19.90 4.06
N ARG A 108 20.10 -18.69 3.54
CA ARG A 108 19.92 -17.49 4.35
C ARG A 108 18.44 -17.23 4.54
N GLU A 109 18.00 -17.18 5.79
CA GLU A 109 16.62 -16.84 6.15
C GLU A 109 16.39 -15.33 6.09
N ILE A 110 15.25 -14.94 5.53
CA ILE A 110 14.70 -13.60 5.58
C ILE A 110 13.23 -13.75 6.00
N ILE A 111 12.83 -12.99 7.02
CA ILE A 111 11.48 -12.99 7.55
C ILE A 111 10.75 -11.77 6.99
N LEU A 112 9.58 -12.00 6.41
CA LEU A 112 8.63 -10.97 5.99
C LEU A 112 7.39 -11.07 6.86
N ASP A 113 6.94 -9.93 7.33
CA ASP A 113 5.68 -9.82 8.05
C ASP A 113 4.55 -9.55 7.07
N GLY A 114 3.70 -10.55 6.88
CA GLY A 114 2.54 -10.49 5.99
C GLY A 114 1.26 -10.10 6.73
N TYR A 115 0.27 -9.65 6.00
CA TYR A 115 -1.03 -9.27 6.55
C TYR A 115 -2.18 -9.98 5.82
N PRO A 116 -3.44 -9.82 6.28
CA PRO A 116 -4.58 -10.62 5.81
C PRO A 116 -4.86 -10.62 4.32
N TYR A 117 -4.21 -9.74 3.59
CA TYR A 117 -4.31 -9.69 2.15
C TYR A 117 -3.18 -10.48 1.49
N ASN A 118 -3.54 -11.45 0.67
CA ASN A 118 -2.57 -12.23 -0.10
C ASN A 118 -1.85 -11.34 -1.10
N ASP A 119 -0.56 -11.12 -0.91
CA ASP A 119 0.28 -10.36 -1.83
C ASP A 119 1.18 -11.32 -2.62
N THR A 120 1.32 -11.04 -3.91
CA THR A 120 2.21 -11.81 -4.79
C THR A 120 3.64 -11.38 -4.54
N LEU A 121 4.50 -12.34 -4.24
CA LEU A 121 5.90 -12.07 -3.96
C LEU A 121 6.64 -11.59 -5.22
N LYS A 122 7.23 -10.40 -5.13
CA LYS A 122 8.07 -9.80 -6.16
C LYS A 122 9.49 -9.61 -5.64
N ILE A 123 10.46 -10.17 -6.34
CA ILE A 123 11.88 -10.11 -5.98
C ILE A 123 12.68 -9.51 -7.14
N ILE A 124 13.45 -8.47 -6.86
CA ILE A 124 14.44 -7.91 -7.78
C ILE A 124 15.80 -8.46 -7.36
N SER A 125 16.51 -9.09 -8.26
CA SER A 125 17.83 -9.67 -7.99
C SER A 125 18.86 -9.17 -8.99
N ASN A 126 20.12 -9.02 -8.55
CA ASN A 126 21.23 -8.70 -9.46
C ASN A 126 21.96 -9.93 -9.99
N ALA A 127 21.62 -11.14 -9.51
CA ALA A 127 22.22 -12.41 -9.92
C ALA A 127 21.22 -13.53 -9.87
N SER A 128 21.53 -14.65 -10.54
CA SER A 128 20.70 -15.85 -10.44
C SER A 128 20.91 -16.53 -9.09
N MET A 129 19.80 -16.87 -8.43
CA MET A 129 19.77 -17.48 -7.09
C MET A 129 18.59 -18.44 -6.97
N LYS A 130 18.52 -19.14 -5.86
CA LYS A 130 17.35 -19.94 -5.48
C LYS A 130 16.65 -19.32 -4.29
N VAL A 131 15.34 -19.36 -4.31
CA VAL A 131 14.49 -19.00 -3.17
C VAL A 131 13.63 -20.19 -2.80
N LYS A 132 13.58 -20.50 -1.51
CA LYS A 132 12.72 -21.54 -0.95
C LYS A 132 11.66 -20.84 -0.07
N TYR A 133 10.43 -21.20 -0.29
CA TYR A 133 9.31 -20.79 0.54
C TYR A 133 8.41 -21.99 0.81
N ARG A 134 8.16 -22.28 2.08
CA ARG A 134 7.41 -23.46 2.51
C ARG A 134 8.00 -24.74 1.88
N ASN A 135 7.24 -25.44 1.07
CA ASN A 135 7.65 -26.68 0.43
C ASN A 135 8.19 -26.49 -1.01
N GLY A 136 8.13 -25.25 -1.53
CA GLY A 136 8.58 -24.92 -2.89
C GLY A 136 9.99 -24.37 -2.90
N THR A 137 10.74 -24.71 -3.96
CA THR A 137 12.03 -24.09 -4.28
C THR A 137 11.95 -23.57 -5.71
N TYR A 138 12.30 -22.33 -5.90
CA TYR A 138 12.16 -21.60 -7.15
C TYR A 138 13.49 -20.99 -7.56
N ASP A 139 13.75 -20.97 -8.86
CA ASP A 139 14.90 -20.26 -9.41
C ASP A 139 14.50 -18.81 -9.69
N ILE A 140 15.31 -17.86 -9.25
CA ILE A 140 15.20 -16.44 -9.57
C ILE A 140 16.38 -16.02 -10.40
N TYR A 141 16.17 -15.11 -11.32
CA TYR A 141 17.17 -14.65 -12.28
C TYR A 141 17.49 -13.16 -12.03
N ALA A 142 18.57 -12.70 -12.62
CA ALA A 142 18.90 -11.29 -12.58
C ALA A 142 17.77 -10.45 -13.22
N GLY A 143 17.32 -9.43 -12.52
CA GLY A 143 16.18 -8.59 -12.88
C GLY A 143 14.98 -8.81 -11.97
N GLU A 144 13.81 -8.51 -12.46
CA GLU A 144 12.53 -8.62 -11.75
C GLU A 144 11.94 -10.02 -11.90
N ASN A 145 11.59 -10.64 -10.78
CA ASN A 145 10.95 -11.94 -10.70
C ASN A 145 9.62 -11.82 -9.95
N ILE A 146 8.51 -12.11 -10.61
CA ILE A 146 7.18 -12.14 -10.02
C ILE A 146 6.81 -13.60 -9.80
N MET A 147 6.54 -13.97 -8.55
CA MET A 147 6.31 -15.35 -8.15
C MET A 147 4.82 -15.55 -7.88
N TYR A 148 4.05 -15.81 -8.93
CA TYR A 148 2.58 -15.97 -8.86
C TYR A 148 2.12 -17.16 -8.00
N ASP A 149 2.99 -18.17 -7.83
CA ASP A 149 2.71 -19.37 -7.03
C ASP A 149 3.09 -19.19 -5.55
N VAL A 150 3.60 -18.02 -5.16
CA VAL A 150 4.04 -17.72 -3.81
C VAL A 150 3.14 -16.63 -3.22
N GLU A 151 2.26 -17.05 -2.33
CA GLU A 151 1.40 -16.15 -1.56
C GLU A 151 1.97 -15.95 -0.15
N LEU A 152 2.11 -14.71 0.25
CA LEU A 152 2.43 -14.35 1.62
C LEU A 152 1.14 -14.36 2.45
N TYR A 153 1.21 -14.95 3.63
CA TYR A 153 0.08 -15.03 4.56
C TYR A 153 0.28 -14.11 5.75
N GLU A 154 -0.77 -13.85 6.48
CA GLU A 154 -0.73 -13.07 7.71
C GLU A 154 0.30 -13.64 8.70
N GLY A 155 1.09 -12.74 9.31
CA GLY A 155 2.17 -13.08 10.23
C GLY A 155 3.50 -13.39 9.55
N GLU A 156 4.37 -14.12 10.22
CA GLU A 156 5.73 -14.39 9.76
C GLU A 156 5.79 -15.32 8.54
N ASN A 157 6.36 -14.81 7.46
CA ASN A 157 6.69 -15.57 6.26
C ASN A 157 8.21 -15.74 6.13
N LYS A 158 8.70 -16.97 6.20
CA LYS A 158 10.12 -17.30 6.12
C LYS A 158 10.52 -17.65 4.71
N LEU A 159 11.33 -16.80 4.12
CA LEU A 159 11.95 -17.01 2.81
C LEU A 159 13.41 -17.42 3.02
N TYR A 160 13.85 -18.41 2.29
CA TYR A 160 15.24 -18.90 2.35
C TYR A 160 15.91 -18.69 1.00
N PHE A 161 17.03 -17.99 0.99
CA PHE A 161 17.77 -17.65 -0.22
C PHE A 161 19.10 -18.43 -0.26
N GLN A 162 19.44 -18.96 -1.43
CA GLN A 162 20.71 -19.59 -1.69
C GLN A 162 21.34 -19.02 -2.96
N GLY A 163 22.56 -18.53 -2.85
CA GLY A 163 23.28 -17.91 -3.95
C GLY A 163 24.23 -16.82 -3.48
N LYS A 164 24.67 -16.00 -4.42
CA LYS A 164 25.53 -14.84 -4.16
C LYS A 164 25.09 -13.66 -4.99
N GLY A 165 24.74 -12.56 -4.31
CA GLY A 165 24.30 -11.32 -4.94
C GLY A 165 23.46 -10.48 -4.00
N LYS A 166 22.78 -9.48 -4.56
CA LYS A 166 21.85 -8.60 -3.83
C LYS A 166 20.44 -8.84 -4.29
N ILE A 167 19.52 -8.79 -3.36
CA ILE A 167 18.09 -8.87 -3.63
C ILE A 167 17.35 -7.69 -2.98
N THR A 168 16.26 -7.29 -3.61
CA THR A 168 15.25 -6.40 -3.04
C THR A 168 13.92 -7.12 -3.11
N ILE A 169 13.25 -7.27 -1.98
CA ILE A 169 11.91 -7.84 -1.93
C ILE A 169 10.93 -6.69 -1.93
N VAL A 170 10.10 -6.60 -2.98
CA VAL A 170 9.08 -5.57 -3.08
C VAL A 170 7.83 -6.06 -2.38
N HIS A 171 7.61 -5.54 -1.20
CA HIS A 171 6.48 -5.88 -0.35
C HIS A 171 5.93 -4.60 0.29
N ARG A 172 4.61 -4.49 0.33
CA ARG A 172 3.95 -3.34 0.96
C ARG A 172 3.26 -3.79 2.24
N GLY A 173 3.70 -3.23 3.36
CA GLY A 173 3.10 -3.45 4.65
C GLY A 173 1.66 -2.94 4.75
N GLY A 174 0.93 -3.43 5.75
CA GLY A 174 -0.42 -2.99 6.06
C GLY A 174 -0.88 -3.51 7.41
N MET A 175 -2.04 -3.05 7.85
CA MET A 175 -2.71 -3.50 9.06
C MET A 175 -4.22 -3.31 8.95
N LEU A 176 -4.97 -4.00 9.81
CA LEU A 176 -6.43 -3.85 9.92
C LEU A 176 -6.82 -2.51 10.51
#